data_f6541fb7cd553e3d70f442df8ef18574
#
_entry.id   f6541fb7cd553e3d70f442df8ef18574
#
_cell.length_a   1.000
_cell.length_b   1.000
_cell.length_c   1.000
_cell.angle_alpha   90.00
_cell.angle_beta   90.00
_cell.angle_gamma   90.00
#
_symmetry.space_group_name_H-M   'P 1'
#
loop_
_entity.id
_entity.type
_entity.pdbx_description
1 polymer ?
#
loop_
_entity_poly.entity_id
_entity_poly.type
_entity_poly.pdbx_seq_one_letter_code
_entity_poly.pdbx_strand_id
1 'polypeptide(L)'
;EPFGLTLLEAAASGLPLVATENGGPVDIISNCNNGILVDPLDAGAITEALLQFLQNDEVWEKASRNGLEGVRRHYTWKAHGRRYLEKIRELSGRTRKAPPEWDDLQVAKYRDRAIVTDLDNSLMDESEALREFTRVIKTHRKKVSFGIATGRRIDSALAVIKKYGIPAPDLLISSLGTRIHYGADLTEDSFWVNHIDNDWNRERIRQVIDGLPGVKRQSRSSQSKFKLSYFYDPEKAPPLQDIVQLLHQQELTANVLISFGQYLDIVPSRASLGQALRYAALRLDIPLEHILAAGGSGNDEDMIRGNTLAVVTANRRDEELSSLVDLDRVFFSDQPRAAGLLEAIDHYDFFNSCKVPNK
;
A
#
# COMPACT_ATOMS: atom_id res chain seq x y z
N GLU A 1 9.22 2.15 -33.38
CA GLU A 1 9.13 1.64 -32.00
C GLU A 1 8.93 2.79 -31.02
N PRO A 2 7.89 2.78 -30.19
CA PRO A 2 7.61 3.90 -29.26
C PRO A 2 8.65 4.07 -28.15
N PHE A 3 9.26 2.98 -27.68
CA PHE A 3 10.24 3.03 -26.57
C PHE A 3 11.55 2.27 -26.86
N GLY A 4 11.51 0.98 -27.15
CA GLY A 4 12.69 0.16 -27.48
C GLY A 4 13.29 -0.62 -26.30
N LEU A 5 12.46 -1.39 -25.55
CA LEU A 5 12.96 -2.24 -24.47
C LEU A 5 14.01 -3.25 -24.93
N THR A 6 13.83 -3.83 -26.10
CA THR A 6 14.77 -4.79 -26.69
C THR A 6 16.15 -4.17 -26.93
N LEU A 7 16.20 -2.88 -27.30
CA LEU A 7 17.44 -2.14 -27.47
C LEU A 7 18.15 -1.92 -26.11
N LEU A 8 17.39 -1.64 -25.06
CA LEU A 8 17.95 -1.49 -23.70
C LEU A 8 18.48 -2.82 -23.16
N GLU A 9 17.81 -3.92 -23.42
CA GLU A 9 18.23 -5.27 -23.03
C GLU A 9 19.52 -5.67 -23.76
N ALA A 10 19.61 -5.39 -25.08
CA ALA A 10 20.80 -5.62 -25.86
C ALA A 10 21.97 -4.72 -25.38
N ALA A 11 21.73 -3.43 -25.17
CA ALA A 11 22.74 -2.49 -24.64
C ALA A 11 23.21 -2.90 -23.24
N ALA A 12 22.31 -3.35 -22.38
CA ALA A 12 22.62 -3.87 -21.03
C ALA A 12 23.44 -5.15 -21.06
N SER A 13 23.37 -5.90 -22.16
CA SER A 13 24.18 -7.10 -22.44
C SER A 13 25.50 -6.78 -23.14
N GLY A 14 25.78 -5.49 -23.41
CA GLY A 14 26.99 -5.04 -24.05
C GLY A 14 26.99 -5.19 -25.57
N LEU A 15 25.84 -5.28 -26.21
CA LEU A 15 25.76 -5.36 -27.67
C LEU A 15 25.68 -3.93 -28.28
N PRO A 16 26.48 -3.61 -29.30
CA PRO A 16 26.26 -2.47 -30.15
C PRO A 16 24.94 -2.54 -30.89
N LEU A 17 24.33 -1.40 -31.18
CA LEU A 17 23.00 -1.32 -31.77
C LEU A 17 23.03 -0.72 -33.18
N VAL A 18 22.24 -1.29 -34.08
CA VAL A 18 21.76 -0.64 -35.29
C VAL A 18 20.25 -0.50 -35.16
N ALA A 19 19.74 0.71 -35.17
CA ALA A 19 18.34 0.98 -34.90
C ALA A 19 17.77 2.06 -35.81
N THR A 20 16.45 2.16 -35.85
CA THR A 20 15.76 3.15 -36.69
C THR A 20 15.94 4.56 -36.17
N GLU A 21 16.06 5.52 -37.05
CA GLU A 21 16.23 6.96 -36.75
C GLU A 21 14.91 7.65 -36.28
N ASN A 22 13.87 6.88 -35.97
CA ASN A 22 12.57 7.40 -35.55
C ASN A 22 12.10 6.76 -34.26
N GLY A 23 11.48 7.57 -33.37
CA GLY A 23 10.87 7.11 -32.11
C GLY A 23 11.85 6.89 -30.97
N GLY A 24 11.56 5.95 -30.09
CA GLY A 24 12.34 5.66 -28.88
C GLY A 24 13.80 5.29 -29.07
N PRO A 25 14.20 4.62 -30.16
CA PRO A 25 15.61 4.32 -30.47
C PRO A 25 16.53 5.54 -30.49
N VAL A 26 16.04 6.68 -30.96
CA VAL A 26 16.82 7.93 -31.05
C VAL A 26 17.31 8.37 -29.65
N ASP A 27 16.44 8.34 -28.66
CA ASP A 27 16.78 8.73 -27.29
C ASP A 27 17.76 7.74 -26.65
N ILE A 28 17.56 6.44 -26.91
CA ILE A 28 18.42 5.39 -26.34
C ILE A 28 19.84 5.52 -26.88
N ILE A 29 20.00 5.61 -28.20
CA ILE A 29 21.32 5.73 -28.84
C ILE A 29 21.97 7.04 -28.49
N SER A 30 21.23 8.13 -28.46
CA SER A 30 21.77 9.47 -28.07
C SER A 30 22.27 9.45 -26.60
N ASN A 31 21.54 8.83 -25.69
CA ASN A 31 21.91 8.77 -24.27
C ASN A 31 23.05 7.78 -23.99
N CYS A 32 23.08 6.65 -24.69
CA CYS A 32 24.05 5.60 -24.45
C CYS A 32 25.27 5.68 -25.37
N ASN A 33 25.18 6.36 -26.51
CA ASN A 33 26.24 6.45 -27.53
C ASN A 33 26.79 5.05 -27.90
N ASN A 34 25.90 4.08 -28.14
CA ASN A 34 26.23 2.67 -28.29
C ASN A 34 25.72 2.07 -29.60
N GLY A 35 25.35 2.91 -30.58
CA GLY A 35 24.75 2.40 -31.80
C GLY A 35 24.72 3.44 -32.93
N ILE A 36 24.19 3.00 -34.05
CA ILE A 36 24.01 3.77 -35.28
C ILE A 36 22.51 3.80 -35.61
N LEU A 37 22.04 5.01 -35.93
CA LEU A 37 20.67 5.24 -36.39
C LEU A 37 20.65 5.17 -37.91
N VAL A 38 19.68 4.45 -38.48
CA VAL A 38 19.51 4.25 -39.91
C VAL A 38 18.06 4.41 -40.36
N ASP A 39 17.85 4.79 -41.61
CA ASP A 39 16.54 4.65 -42.22
C ASP A 39 16.22 3.15 -42.43
N PRO A 40 15.13 2.65 -41.87
CA PRO A 40 14.75 1.24 -42.01
C PRO A 40 14.42 0.82 -43.45
N LEU A 41 14.21 1.78 -44.35
CA LEU A 41 13.94 1.52 -45.78
C LEU A 41 15.22 1.59 -46.63
N ASP A 42 16.34 1.99 -46.06
CA ASP A 42 17.65 2.02 -46.78
C ASP A 42 18.50 0.79 -46.40
N ALA A 43 18.44 -0.24 -47.22
CA ALA A 43 19.25 -1.44 -47.07
C ALA A 43 20.77 -1.18 -47.14
N GLY A 44 21.21 -0.14 -47.89
CA GLY A 44 22.61 0.25 -47.98
C GLY A 44 23.11 0.82 -46.65
N ALA A 45 22.39 1.76 -46.05
CA ALA A 45 22.69 2.34 -44.72
C ALA A 45 22.72 1.28 -43.62
N ILE A 46 21.79 0.34 -43.64
CA ILE A 46 21.76 -0.79 -42.68
C ILE A 46 23.01 -1.66 -42.85
N THR A 47 23.39 -1.96 -44.08
CA THR A 47 24.57 -2.79 -44.39
C THR A 47 25.86 -2.09 -43.93
N GLU A 48 26.04 -0.81 -44.24
CA GLU A 48 27.19 -0.03 -43.78
C GLU A 48 27.32 0.02 -42.26
N ALA A 49 26.20 0.25 -41.57
CA ALA A 49 26.18 0.31 -40.11
C ALA A 49 26.56 -1.06 -39.47
N LEU A 50 26.08 -2.16 -40.03
CA LEU A 50 26.46 -3.50 -39.58
C LEU A 50 27.94 -3.79 -39.86
N LEU A 51 28.42 -3.49 -41.04
CA LEU A 51 29.83 -3.71 -41.41
C LEU A 51 30.79 -2.89 -40.55
N GLN A 52 30.39 -1.69 -40.12
CA GLN A 52 31.20 -0.84 -39.25
C GLN A 52 31.49 -1.52 -37.90
N PHE A 53 30.52 -2.25 -37.34
CA PHE A 53 30.74 -3.00 -36.11
C PHE A 53 31.41 -4.36 -36.35
N LEU A 54 31.11 -5.04 -37.45
CA LEU A 54 31.64 -6.38 -37.75
C LEU A 54 33.11 -6.36 -38.21
N GLN A 55 33.57 -5.25 -38.77
CA GLN A 55 34.93 -5.12 -39.35
C GLN A 55 35.86 -4.33 -38.44
N ASN A 56 35.38 -3.71 -37.34
CA ASN A 56 36.17 -2.86 -36.49
C ASN A 56 35.94 -3.15 -35.01
N ASP A 57 36.83 -3.96 -34.45
CA ASP A 57 36.77 -4.38 -33.05
C ASP A 57 36.82 -3.20 -32.08
N GLU A 58 37.60 -2.12 -32.37
CA GLU A 58 37.67 -0.95 -31.50
C GLU A 58 36.34 -0.19 -31.42
N VAL A 59 35.66 -0.06 -32.56
CA VAL A 59 34.32 0.57 -32.62
C VAL A 59 33.32 -0.28 -31.90
N TRP A 60 33.37 -1.59 -32.08
CA TRP A 60 32.49 -2.53 -31.39
C TRP A 60 32.67 -2.48 -29.86
N GLU A 61 33.92 -2.58 -29.39
CA GLU A 61 34.22 -2.55 -27.95
C GLU A 61 33.85 -1.21 -27.31
N LYS A 62 34.08 -0.09 -28.01
CA LYS A 62 33.70 1.24 -27.54
C LYS A 62 32.18 1.33 -27.39
N ALA A 63 31.41 0.91 -28.38
CA ALA A 63 29.96 0.91 -28.37
C ALA A 63 29.43 -0.01 -27.28
N SER A 64 30.03 -1.19 -27.12
CA SER A 64 29.69 -2.16 -26.03
C SER A 64 29.83 -1.54 -24.65
N ARG A 65 30.99 -0.94 -24.32
CA ARG A 65 31.21 -0.25 -23.04
C ARG A 65 30.23 0.90 -22.83
N ASN A 66 30.01 1.70 -23.85
CA ASN A 66 29.07 2.80 -23.80
C ASN A 66 27.63 2.34 -23.51
N GLY A 67 27.20 1.21 -24.09
CA GLY A 67 25.90 0.61 -23.85
C GLY A 67 25.72 0.23 -22.39
N LEU A 68 26.67 -0.51 -21.83
CA LEU A 68 26.66 -0.94 -20.42
C LEU A 68 26.62 0.25 -19.45
N GLU A 69 27.44 1.27 -19.68
CA GLU A 69 27.47 2.48 -18.86
C GLU A 69 26.24 3.35 -19.03
N GLY A 70 25.80 3.54 -20.28
CA GLY A 70 24.63 4.36 -20.62
C GLY A 70 23.34 3.82 -20.00
N VAL A 71 23.10 2.51 -20.09
CA VAL A 71 21.93 1.89 -19.46
C VAL A 71 21.98 2.08 -17.94
N ARG A 72 23.10 1.84 -17.30
CA ARG A 72 23.25 2.03 -15.85
C ARG A 72 23.01 3.48 -15.44
N ARG A 73 23.47 4.43 -16.22
CA ARG A 73 23.39 5.86 -15.93
C ARG A 73 22.01 6.46 -16.20
N HIS A 74 21.30 6.00 -17.24
CA HIS A 74 20.10 6.66 -17.75
C HIS A 74 18.81 5.84 -17.60
N TYR A 75 18.88 4.50 -17.61
CA TYR A 75 17.71 3.62 -17.74
C TYR A 75 17.48 2.66 -16.58
N THR A 76 18.22 2.77 -15.48
CA THR A 76 17.90 2.05 -14.25
C THR A 76 16.76 2.72 -13.48
N TRP A 77 16.02 1.97 -12.69
CA TRP A 77 14.99 2.51 -11.80
C TRP A 77 15.53 3.63 -10.88
N LYS A 78 16.78 3.50 -10.41
CA LYS A 78 17.43 4.52 -9.59
C LYS A 78 17.67 5.82 -10.39
N ALA A 79 18.09 5.72 -11.64
CA ALA A 79 18.29 6.87 -12.51
C ALA A 79 16.96 7.53 -12.88
N HIS A 80 15.95 6.71 -13.20
CA HIS A 80 14.60 7.18 -13.48
C HIS A 80 14.01 7.94 -12.29
N GLY A 81 14.03 7.36 -11.11
CA GLY A 81 13.51 7.99 -9.89
C GLY A 81 14.19 9.31 -9.58
N ARG A 82 15.53 9.40 -9.75
CA ARG A 82 16.25 10.66 -9.56
C ARG A 82 15.78 11.73 -10.54
N ARG A 83 15.74 11.43 -11.83
CA ARG A 83 15.30 12.36 -12.89
C ARG A 83 13.86 12.81 -12.69
N TYR A 84 12.98 11.88 -12.30
CA TYR A 84 11.59 12.18 -12.01
C TYR A 84 11.43 13.14 -10.83
N LEU A 85 12.16 12.90 -9.74
CA LEU A 85 12.14 13.78 -8.58
C LEU A 85 12.72 15.18 -8.88
N GLU A 86 13.79 15.25 -9.71
CA GLU A 86 14.34 16.53 -10.17
C GLU A 86 13.30 17.32 -10.98
N LYS A 87 12.61 16.64 -11.91
CA LYS A 87 11.56 17.27 -12.72
C LYS A 87 10.38 17.76 -11.90
N ILE A 88 9.94 16.97 -10.91
CA ILE A 88 8.90 17.41 -9.99
C ILE A 88 9.34 18.64 -9.17
N ARG A 89 10.58 18.67 -8.72
CA ARG A 89 11.12 19.83 -8.00
C ARG A 89 11.12 21.08 -8.85
N GLU A 90 11.56 20.98 -10.11
CA GLU A 90 11.51 22.09 -11.06
C GLU A 90 10.07 22.61 -11.28
N LEU A 91 9.12 21.70 -11.54
CA LEU A 91 7.72 22.05 -11.82
C LEU A 91 6.99 22.58 -10.61
N SER A 92 7.32 22.12 -9.39
CA SER A 92 6.60 22.52 -8.19
C SER A 92 6.88 23.95 -7.76
N GLY A 93 7.92 24.64 -8.31
CA GLY A 93 8.27 26.04 -7.98
C GLY A 93 8.44 26.31 -6.48
N ARG A 94 8.33 25.27 -5.67
CA ARG A 94 8.42 25.33 -4.22
C ARG A 94 9.84 24.92 -3.83
N THR A 95 10.59 25.87 -3.31
CA THR A 95 11.59 25.55 -2.30
C THR A 95 10.87 24.90 -1.12
N ARG A 96 10.49 23.64 -1.26
CA ARG A 96 10.07 22.86 -0.11
C ARG A 96 11.29 22.83 0.82
N LYS A 97 11.13 23.33 2.04
CA LYS A 97 11.95 22.83 3.15
C LYS A 97 12.03 21.33 2.96
N ALA A 98 13.25 20.79 3.03
CA ALA A 98 13.44 19.34 3.03
C ALA A 98 12.34 18.71 3.87
N PRO A 99 11.71 17.60 3.42
CA PRO A 99 10.79 16.90 4.31
C PRO A 99 11.48 16.79 5.65
N PRO A 100 10.79 17.03 6.78
CA PRO A 100 11.40 16.84 8.08
C PRO A 100 12.12 15.50 8.03
N GLU A 101 13.39 15.51 8.42
CA GLU A 101 14.21 14.29 8.37
C GLU A 101 13.40 13.20 9.08
N TRP A 102 13.42 12.00 8.50
CA TRP A 102 12.65 10.84 8.98
C TRP A 102 12.93 10.51 10.46
N ASP A 103 13.88 11.21 11.08
CA ASP A 103 14.31 11.08 12.47
C ASP A 103 13.38 11.72 13.51
N ASP A 104 12.42 12.58 13.11
CA ASP A 104 11.56 13.27 14.08
C ASP A 104 10.39 12.43 14.63
N LEU A 105 10.10 11.28 14.00
CA LEU A 105 9.25 10.30 14.63
C LEU A 105 10.13 9.46 15.56
N GLN A 106 10.01 9.66 16.87
CA GLN A 106 10.62 8.80 17.90
C GLN A 106 9.98 7.39 17.86
N VAL A 107 9.98 6.77 16.71
CA VAL A 107 9.59 5.37 16.56
C VAL A 107 10.83 4.56 16.94
N ALA A 108 10.66 3.66 17.88
CA ALA A 108 11.75 2.83 18.37
C ALA A 108 12.41 2.07 17.20
N LYS A 109 13.56 2.54 16.73
CA LYS A 109 14.35 2.02 15.58
C LYS A 109 14.84 0.55 15.72
N TYR A 110 14.38 -0.17 16.74
CA TYR A 110 14.86 -1.51 17.07
C TYR A 110 13.80 -2.60 17.02
N ARG A 111 12.61 -2.29 16.47
CA ARG A 111 11.52 -3.25 16.37
C ARG A 111 11.44 -3.76 14.93
N ASP A 112 11.68 -5.05 14.77
CA ASP A 112 11.77 -5.72 13.48
C ASP A 112 10.46 -6.35 13.02
N ARG A 113 9.40 -6.26 13.85
CA ARG A 113 8.08 -6.84 13.57
C ARG A 113 6.94 -6.09 14.25
N ALA A 114 5.72 -6.31 13.77
CA ALA A 114 4.54 -5.67 14.32
C ALA A 114 3.34 -6.62 14.40
N ILE A 115 2.49 -6.44 15.41
CA ILE A 115 1.14 -7.01 15.45
C ILE A 115 0.16 -5.85 15.27
N VAL A 116 -0.66 -5.91 14.21
CA VAL A 116 -1.67 -4.90 13.92
C VAL A 116 -3.04 -5.57 13.85
N THR A 117 -3.96 -5.15 14.69
CA THR A 117 -5.25 -5.80 14.84
C THR A 117 -6.41 -4.82 14.71
N ASP A 118 -7.56 -5.30 14.17
CA ASP A 118 -8.83 -4.60 14.38
C ASP A 118 -9.14 -4.48 15.87
N LEU A 119 -9.99 -3.53 16.20
CA LEU A 119 -10.39 -3.25 17.57
C LEU A 119 -11.72 -3.95 17.93
N ASP A 120 -12.73 -3.79 17.06
CA ASP A 120 -14.11 -4.12 17.39
C ASP A 120 -14.35 -5.62 17.49
N ASN A 121 -13.91 -6.38 16.53
CA ASN A 121 -14.10 -7.83 16.48
C ASN A 121 -12.94 -8.63 17.11
N SER A 122 -11.83 -7.96 17.40
CA SER A 122 -10.61 -8.65 17.83
C SER A 122 -10.26 -8.43 19.30
N LEU A 123 -10.55 -7.24 19.88
CA LEU A 123 -10.07 -6.88 21.22
C LEU A 123 -11.18 -6.40 22.18
N MET A 124 -12.43 -6.22 21.71
CA MET A 124 -13.51 -5.73 22.55
C MET A 124 -14.19 -6.86 23.33
N ASP A 125 -13.51 -7.41 24.33
CA ASP A 125 -14.12 -8.28 25.32
C ASP A 125 -13.40 -8.15 26.69
N GLU A 126 -13.95 -8.75 27.73
CA GLU A 126 -13.38 -8.75 29.08
C GLU A 126 -12.80 -10.13 29.43
N SER A 127 -12.44 -10.93 28.42
CA SER A 127 -11.97 -12.31 28.58
C SER A 127 -10.60 -12.41 29.24
N GLU A 128 -10.30 -13.60 29.73
CA GLU A 128 -8.95 -13.94 30.17
C GLU A 128 -7.95 -13.90 29.01
N ALA A 129 -8.40 -14.25 27.79
CA ALA A 129 -7.59 -14.19 26.59
C ALA A 129 -7.12 -12.76 26.29
N LEU A 130 -7.94 -11.72 26.48
CA LEU A 130 -7.49 -10.34 26.33
C LEU A 130 -6.44 -9.96 27.37
N ARG A 131 -6.58 -10.42 28.62
CA ARG A 131 -5.58 -10.19 29.66
C ARG A 131 -4.25 -10.87 29.32
N GLU A 132 -4.32 -12.10 28.81
CA GLU A 132 -3.14 -12.84 28.35
C GLU A 132 -2.48 -12.14 27.16
N PHE A 133 -3.24 -11.79 26.12
CA PHE A 133 -2.74 -11.04 24.97
C PHE A 133 -2.06 -9.73 25.41
N THR A 134 -2.69 -8.99 26.32
CA THR A 134 -2.10 -7.76 26.90
C THR A 134 -0.76 -8.04 27.58
N ARG A 135 -0.65 -9.15 28.32
CA ARG A 135 0.60 -9.56 28.97
C ARG A 135 1.68 -9.91 27.94
N VAL A 136 1.32 -10.67 26.92
CA VAL A 136 2.21 -11.06 25.81
C VAL A 136 2.76 -9.82 25.10
N ILE A 137 1.88 -8.88 24.73
CA ILE A 137 2.30 -7.62 24.10
C ILE A 137 3.26 -6.82 24.99
N LYS A 138 2.93 -6.67 26.29
CA LYS A 138 3.80 -5.95 27.24
C LYS A 138 5.18 -6.61 27.38
N THR A 139 5.24 -7.93 27.42
CA THR A 139 6.49 -8.70 27.55
C THR A 139 7.41 -8.50 26.35
N HIS A 140 6.83 -8.44 25.12
CA HIS A 140 7.60 -8.35 23.88
C HIS A 140 7.74 -6.92 23.35
N ARG A 141 7.29 -5.90 24.10
CA ARG A 141 7.24 -4.50 23.68
C ARG A 141 8.57 -3.91 23.17
N LYS A 142 9.70 -4.47 23.60
CA LYS A 142 11.02 -4.02 23.16
C LYS A 142 11.36 -4.42 21.72
N LYS A 143 10.77 -5.52 21.23
CA LYS A 143 11.06 -6.10 19.91
C LYS A 143 9.88 -5.97 18.92
N VAL A 144 8.67 -5.84 19.44
CA VAL A 144 7.43 -5.86 18.64
C VAL A 144 6.69 -4.55 18.78
N SER A 145 6.33 -3.94 17.65
CA SER A 145 5.41 -2.83 17.60
C SER A 145 3.97 -3.34 17.71
N PHE A 146 3.16 -2.69 18.53
CA PHE A 146 1.74 -2.98 18.63
C PHE A 146 0.93 -1.90 17.94
N GLY A 147 0.10 -2.28 16.98
CA GLY A 147 -0.76 -1.41 16.20
C GLY A 147 -2.23 -1.78 16.32
N ILE A 148 -3.08 -0.78 16.18
CA ILE A 148 -4.53 -0.93 16.04
C ILE A 148 -4.95 -0.30 14.73
N ALA A 149 -5.79 -1.02 13.95
CA ALA A 149 -6.40 -0.55 12.72
C ALA A 149 -7.92 -0.64 12.85
N THR A 150 -8.66 0.47 12.69
CA THR A 150 -10.09 0.50 12.99
C THR A 150 -10.87 1.48 12.11
N GLY A 151 -12.12 1.18 11.85
CA GLY A 151 -13.09 2.12 11.26
C GLY A 151 -13.49 3.28 12.16
N ARG A 152 -13.20 3.19 13.46
CA ARG A 152 -13.54 4.23 14.44
C ARG A 152 -12.69 5.48 14.26
N ARG A 153 -13.25 6.62 14.69
CA ARG A 153 -12.46 7.83 14.88
C ARG A 153 -11.53 7.66 16.08
N ILE A 154 -10.43 8.41 16.08
CA ILE A 154 -9.41 8.34 17.12
C ILE A 154 -9.98 8.47 18.54
N ASP A 155 -10.85 9.44 18.80
CA ASP A 155 -11.42 9.68 20.13
C ASP A 155 -12.21 8.45 20.62
N SER A 156 -13.01 7.85 19.73
CA SER A 156 -13.79 6.65 20.00
C SER A 156 -12.88 5.42 20.22
N ALA A 157 -11.84 5.29 19.41
CA ALA A 157 -10.87 4.19 19.55
C ALA A 157 -10.14 4.27 20.90
N LEU A 158 -9.66 5.44 21.29
CA LEU A 158 -8.97 5.66 22.56
C LEU A 158 -9.87 5.39 23.76
N ALA A 159 -11.15 5.78 23.69
CA ALA A 159 -12.13 5.45 24.74
C ALA A 159 -12.30 3.95 24.93
N VAL A 160 -12.35 3.18 23.82
CA VAL A 160 -12.44 1.71 23.85
C VAL A 160 -11.16 1.09 24.40
N ILE A 161 -10.00 1.52 23.93
CA ILE A 161 -8.67 1.06 24.38
C ILE A 161 -8.58 1.21 25.92
N LYS A 162 -8.97 2.39 26.41
CA LYS A 162 -8.98 2.65 27.86
C LYS A 162 -10.00 1.79 28.62
N LYS A 163 -11.21 1.64 28.07
CA LYS A 163 -12.28 0.88 28.70
C LYS A 163 -11.89 -0.58 28.94
N TYR A 164 -11.28 -1.23 27.92
CA TYR A 164 -10.94 -2.65 27.97
C TYR A 164 -9.51 -2.93 28.47
N GLY A 165 -8.75 -1.90 28.87
CA GLY A 165 -7.39 -2.05 29.36
C GLY A 165 -6.39 -2.55 28.30
N ILE A 166 -6.69 -2.31 27.02
CA ILE A 166 -5.83 -2.66 25.88
C ILE A 166 -4.53 -1.85 25.98
N PRO A 167 -3.36 -2.42 25.67
CA PRO A 167 -2.11 -1.67 25.65
C PRO A 167 -2.18 -0.46 24.73
N ALA A 168 -1.56 0.67 25.11
CA ALA A 168 -1.45 1.80 24.23
C ALA A 168 -0.69 1.39 22.94
N PRO A 169 -1.25 1.64 21.74
CA PRO A 169 -0.62 1.26 20.50
C PRO A 169 0.56 2.20 20.16
N ASP A 170 1.56 1.66 19.44
CA ASP A 170 2.64 2.43 18.82
C ASP A 170 2.22 2.99 17.46
N LEU A 171 1.22 2.34 16.85
CA LEU A 171 0.61 2.69 15.57
C LEU A 171 -0.91 2.63 15.72
N LEU A 172 -1.59 3.73 15.44
CA LEU A 172 -3.05 3.79 15.40
C LEU A 172 -3.51 4.24 14.01
N ILE A 173 -4.06 3.30 13.25
CA ILE A 173 -4.75 3.55 11.98
C ILE A 173 -6.24 3.68 12.30
N SER A 174 -6.82 4.84 12.02
CA SER A 174 -8.21 5.15 12.40
C SER A 174 -9.04 5.64 11.22
N SER A 175 -10.36 5.69 11.40
CA SER A 175 -11.31 6.17 10.38
C SER A 175 -11.17 5.46 9.03
N LEU A 176 -11.08 4.11 9.02
CA LEU A 176 -10.89 3.27 7.84
C LEU A 176 -9.61 3.60 7.05
N GLY A 177 -8.51 3.83 7.74
CA GLY A 177 -7.22 4.10 7.10
C GLY A 177 -7.04 5.54 6.64
N THR A 178 -7.97 6.47 6.94
CA THR A 178 -7.81 7.88 6.54
C THR A 178 -6.90 8.68 7.47
N ARG A 179 -6.54 8.12 8.63
CA ARG A 179 -5.65 8.73 9.63
C ARG A 179 -4.67 7.71 10.15
N ILE A 180 -3.41 8.11 10.25
CA ILE A 180 -2.32 7.32 10.86
C ILE A 180 -1.68 8.15 11.94
N HIS A 181 -1.49 7.55 13.11
CA HIS A 181 -0.85 8.18 14.27
C HIS A 181 0.24 7.25 14.79
N TYR A 182 1.36 7.82 15.23
CA TYR A 182 2.53 7.08 15.72
C TYR A 182 2.92 7.49 17.12
N GLY A 183 3.53 6.54 17.82
CA GLY A 183 4.16 6.74 19.12
C GLY A 183 3.19 6.99 20.27
N ALA A 184 3.75 7.24 21.46
CA ALA A 184 2.96 7.44 22.69
C ALA A 184 2.10 8.71 22.64
N ASP A 185 2.56 9.73 21.93
CA ASP A 185 1.86 11.01 21.77
C ASP A 185 0.84 11.01 20.64
N LEU A 186 0.71 9.88 19.93
CA LEU A 186 -0.20 9.70 18.79
C LEU A 186 -0.06 10.85 17.76
N THR A 187 1.17 11.13 17.37
CA THR A 187 1.46 12.15 16.35
C THR A 187 0.88 11.77 15.01
N GLU A 188 0.07 12.63 14.41
CA GLU A 188 -0.58 12.38 13.12
C GLU A 188 0.40 12.47 11.95
N ASP A 189 0.31 11.54 11.00
CA ASP A 189 1.07 11.58 9.75
C ASP A 189 0.45 12.55 8.73
N SER A 190 1.00 13.75 8.66
CA SER A 190 0.54 14.76 7.70
C SER A 190 0.85 14.42 6.24
N PHE A 191 1.86 13.60 5.96
CA PHE A 191 2.18 13.17 4.60
C PHE A 191 1.13 12.17 4.10
N TRP A 192 0.69 11.26 4.96
CA TRP A 192 -0.42 10.36 4.64
C TRP A 192 -1.69 11.14 4.33
N VAL A 193 -2.04 12.12 5.15
CA VAL A 193 -3.20 13.00 4.93
C VAL A 193 -3.12 13.70 3.56
N ASN A 194 -1.97 14.22 3.19
CA ASN A 194 -1.77 14.84 1.88
C ASN A 194 -1.82 13.84 0.72
N HIS A 195 -1.36 12.60 0.94
CA HIS A 195 -1.37 11.54 -0.06
C HIS A 195 -2.79 11.12 -0.43
N ILE A 196 -3.68 10.99 0.56
CA ILE A 196 -5.06 10.55 0.33
C ILE A 196 -6.00 11.68 -0.13
N ASP A 197 -5.63 12.96 0.06
CA ASP A 197 -6.43 14.13 -0.36
C ASP A 197 -6.43 14.32 -1.90
N ASN A 198 -5.54 13.64 -2.60
CA ASN A 198 -5.47 13.72 -4.05
C ASN A 198 -6.72 13.09 -4.69
N ASP A 199 -7.35 13.83 -5.58
CA ASP A 199 -8.59 13.47 -6.30
C ASP A 199 -9.82 13.21 -5.40
N TRP A 200 -9.75 13.54 -4.11
CA TRP A 200 -10.88 13.43 -3.20
C TRP A 200 -11.84 14.61 -3.29
N ASN A 201 -13.02 14.39 -3.85
CA ASN A 201 -14.07 15.39 -3.95
C ASN A 201 -15.29 15.03 -3.09
N ARG A 202 -15.16 15.28 -1.79
CA ARG A 202 -16.16 14.93 -0.78
C ARG A 202 -17.57 15.42 -1.13
N GLU A 203 -17.70 16.66 -1.58
CA GLU A 203 -19.01 17.28 -1.79
C GLU A 203 -19.73 16.69 -3.03
N ARG A 204 -19.00 16.48 -4.13
CA ARG A 204 -19.57 15.83 -5.31
C ARG A 204 -19.97 14.38 -5.02
N ILE A 205 -19.10 13.62 -4.32
CA ILE A 205 -19.42 12.25 -3.92
C ILE A 205 -20.65 12.21 -3.04
N ARG A 206 -20.75 13.12 -2.05
CA ARG A 206 -21.91 13.23 -1.19
C ARG A 206 -23.19 13.49 -1.97
N GLN A 207 -23.18 14.41 -2.94
CA GLN A 207 -24.37 14.73 -3.76
C GLN A 207 -24.87 13.50 -4.53
N VAL A 208 -23.98 12.70 -5.07
CA VAL A 208 -24.33 11.46 -5.78
C VAL A 208 -24.95 10.44 -4.83
N ILE A 209 -24.32 10.22 -3.69
CA ILE A 209 -24.74 9.17 -2.74
C ILE A 209 -25.99 9.54 -1.96
N ASP A 210 -26.16 10.80 -1.56
CA ASP A 210 -27.37 11.28 -0.85
C ASP A 210 -28.65 11.09 -1.68
N GLY A 211 -28.54 10.96 -3.01
CA GLY A 211 -29.66 10.72 -3.92
C GLY A 211 -30.06 9.25 -4.10
N LEU A 212 -29.30 8.30 -3.52
CA LEU A 212 -29.56 6.88 -3.73
C LEU A 212 -30.70 6.36 -2.82
N PRO A 213 -31.60 5.51 -3.36
CA PRO A 213 -32.61 4.84 -2.53
C PRO A 213 -31.92 3.91 -1.52
N GLY A 214 -32.54 3.71 -0.37
CA GLY A 214 -32.01 2.80 0.67
C GLY A 214 -30.73 3.23 1.35
N VAL A 215 -30.18 4.42 1.03
CA VAL A 215 -28.98 4.96 1.62
C VAL A 215 -29.31 6.19 2.46
N LYS A 216 -28.97 6.17 3.76
CA LYS A 216 -29.26 7.27 4.69
C LYS A 216 -28.00 7.66 5.45
N ARG A 217 -27.67 8.95 5.40
CA ARG A 217 -26.48 9.48 6.07
C ARG A 217 -26.52 9.25 7.58
N GLN A 218 -25.40 8.79 8.13
CA GLN A 218 -25.20 8.67 9.58
C GLN A 218 -25.01 10.04 10.25
N SER A 219 -25.00 10.05 11.57
CA SER A 219 -24.82 11.24 12.36
C SER A 219 -23.52 11.99 12.05
N ARG A 220 -23.45 13.27 12.40
CA ARG A 220 -22.25 14.10 12.18
C ARG A 220 -20.98 13.52 12.85
N SER A 221 -21.11 12.82 13.96
CA SER A 221 -20.01 12.18 14.67
C SER A 221 -19.36 11.02 13.87
N SER A 222 -20.09 10.39 12.94
CA SER A 222 -19.56 9.35 12.05
C SER A 222 -18.88 9.90 10.80
N GLN A 223 -19.01 11.19 10.53
CA GLN A 223 -18.44 11.86 9.36
C GLN A 223 -17.07 12.45 9.64
N SER A 224 -16.21 12.55 8.60
CA SER A 224 -14.96 13.32 8.69
C SER A 224 -14.64 14.01 7.34
N LYS A 225 -13.53 14.75 7.25
CA LYS A 225 -13.06 15.32 5.99
C LYS A 225 -12.90 14.22 4.92
N PHE A 226 -12.38 13.06 5.30
CA PHE A 226 -12.04 11.95 4.41
C PHE A 226 -12.92 10.71 4.58
N LYS A 227 -14.06 10.84 5.24
CA LYS A 227 -15.00 9.72 5.40
C LYS A 227 -16.43 10.21 5.33
N LEU A 228 -17.22 9.54 4.49
CA LEU A 228 -18.66 9.66 4.40
C LEU A 228 -19.28 8.33 4.84
N SER A 229 -20.15 8.37 5.85
CA SER A 229 -20.76 7.18 6.46
C SER A 229 -22.27 7.22 6.35
N TYR A 230 -22.84 6.09 5.92
CA TYR A 230 -24.27 5.92 5.68
C TYR A 230 -24.79 4.63 6.31
N PHE A 231 -26.07 4.60 6.61
CA PHE A 231 -26.83 3.37 6.75
C PHE A 231 -27.19 2.87 5.35
N TYR A 232 -27.10 1.57 5.14
CA TYR A 232 -27.34 0.89 3.88
C TYR A 232 -28.42 -0.18 4.06
N ASP A 233 -29.48 -0.07 3.27
CA ASP A 233 -30.58 -1.05 3.25
C ASP A 233 -30.42 -1.91 1.97
N PRO A 234 -29.92 -3.15 2.08
CA PRO A 234 -29.63 -3.97 0.91
C PRO A 234 -30.86 -4.35 0.06
N GLU A 235 -32.08 -4.26 0.63
CA GLU A 235 -33.30 -4.52 -0.13
C GLU A 235 -33.69 -3.35 -1.04
N LYS A 236 -33.21 -2.14 -0.76
CA LYS A 236 -33.61 -0.91 -1.48
C LYS A 236 -32.43 -0.22 -2.18
N ALA A 237 -31.26 -0.37 -1.65
CA ALA A 237 -30.07 0.31 -2.17
C ALA A 237 -29.46 -0.43 -3.37
N PRO A 238 -28.82 0.28 -4.31
CA PRO A 238 -28.08 -0.35 -5.37
C PRO A 238 -26.94 -1.24 -4.81
N PRO A 239 -26.58 -2.33 -5.49
CA PRO A 239 -25.40 -3.13 -5.16
C PRO A 239 -24.13 -2.30 -5.16
N LEU A 240 -23.12 -2.73 -4.40
CA LEU A 240 -21.82 -2.04 -4.29
C LEU A 240 -21.22 -1.70 -5.66
N GLN A 241 -21.25 -2.65 -6.60
CA GLN A 241 -20.69 -2.48 -7.94
C GLN A 241 -21.36 -1.34 -8.72
N ASP A 242 -22.68 -1.21 -8.59
CA ASP A 242 -23.44 -0.15 -9.25
C ASP A 242 -23.15 1.22 -8.65
N ILE A 243 -22.93 1.30 -7.33
CA ILE A 243 -22.51 2.53 -6.65
C ILE A 243 -21.12 2.96 -7.15
N VAL A 244 -20.17 2.03 -7.25
CA VAL A 244 -18.83 2.30 -7.78
C VAL A 244 -18.90 2.75 -9.24
N GLN A 245 -19.71 2.07 -10.07
CA GLN A 245 -19.88 2.42 -11.46
C GLN A 245 -20.52 3.82 -11.62
N LEU A 246 -21.51 4.15 -10.80
CA LEU A 246 -22.13 5.48 -10.79
C LEU A 246 -21.12 6.58 -10.46
N LEU A 247 -20.26 6.38 -9.47
CA LEU A 247 -19.19 7.33 -9.16
C LEU A 247 -18.23 7.50 -10.34
N HIS A 248 -17.80 6.41 -10.98
CA HIS A 248 -16.93 6.46 -12.17
C HIS A 248 -17.57 7.20 -13.34
N GLN A 249 -18.86 7.02 -13.58
CA GLN A 249 -19.61 7.76 -14.63
C GLN A 249 -19.62 9.28 -14.37
N GLN A 250 -19.48 9.69 -13.12
CA GLN A 250 -19.37 11.09 -12.70
C GLN A 250 -17.92 11.58 -12.60
N GLU A 251 -16.96 10.81 -13.11
CA GLU A 251 -15.52 11.08 -13.00
C GLU A 251 -15.05 11.25 -11.53
N LEU A 252 -15.67 10.48 -10.62
CA LEU A 252 -15.33 10.47 -9.20
C LEU A 252 -14.69 9.13 -8.84
N THR A 253 -13.57 9.20 -8.12
CA THR A 253 -12.87 8.04 -7.59
C THR A 253 -12.98 7.99 -6.07
N ALA A 254 -13.40 6.85 -5.55
CA ALA A 254 -13.49 6.63 -4.12
C ALA A 254 -13.38 5.12 -3.81
N ASN A 255 -12.95 4.80 -2.60
CA ASN A 255 -13.07 3.46 -2.05
C ASN A 255 -14.41 3.37 -1.33
N VAL A 256 -15.25 2.43 -1.76
CA VAL A 256 -16.61 2.22 -1.27
C VAL A 256 -16.66 0.89 -0.53
N LEU A 257 -17.04 0.91 0.74
CA LEU A 257 -16.98 -0.23 1.64
C LEU A 257 -18.37 -0.48 2.24
N ILE A 258 -18.80 -1.73 2.22
CA ILE A 258 -20.01 -2.16 2.94
C ILE A 258 -19.56 -3.06 4.09
N SER A 259 -20.00 -2.71 5.29
CA SER A 259 -19.73 -3.49 6.50
C SER A 259 -21.01 -3.97 7.12
N PHE A 260 -21.00 -5.23 7.59
CA PHE A 260 -22.13 -5.85 8.26
C PHE A 260 -23.43 -5.85 7.45
N GLY A 261 -23.35 -5.68 6.12
CA GLY A 261 -24.49 -5.60 5.22
C GLY A 261 -25.43 -4.40 5.46
N GLN A 262 -25.04 -3.46 6.34
CA GLN A 262 -25.92 -2.35 6.75
C GLN A 262 -25.23 -0.99 6.88
N TYR A 263 -23.92 -0.94 6.73
CA TYR A 263 -23.14 0.31 6.78
C TYR A 263 -22.39 0.49 5.47
N LEU A 264 -22.53 1.66 4.89
CA LEU A 264 -21.81 2.07 3.70
C LEU A 264 -20.86 3.20 4.09
N ASP A 265 -19.58 2.96 3.93
CA ASP A 265 -18.52 3.94 4.16
C ASP A 265 -17.80 4.25 2.86
N ILE A 266 -17.55 5.54 2.61
CA ILE A 266 -16.83 6.01 1.42
C ILE A 266 -15.65 6.84 1.88
N VAL A 267 -14.47 6.46 1.41
CA VAL A 267 -13.20 7.11 1.72
C VAL A 267 -12.42 7.39 0.44
N PRO A 268 -11.36 8.22 0.47
CA PRO A 268 -10.51 8.43 -0.70
C PRO A 268 -10.02 7.10 -1.29
N SER A 269 -9.90 7.03 -2.61
CA SER A 269 -9.46 5.81 -3.33
C SER A 269 -8.10 5.27 -2.85
N ARG A 270 -7.26 6.15 -2.30
CA ARG A 270 -5.94 5.81 -1.74
C ARG A 270 -5.98 5.48 -0.25
N ALA A 271 -7.16 5.43 0.37
CA ALA A 271 -7.31 5.12 1.79
C ALA A 271 -8.02 3.79 1.99
N SER A 272 -7.40 2.92 2.77
CA SER A 272 -7.97 1.70 3.33
C SER A 272 -7.11 1.29 4.53
N LEU A 273 -7.58 0.35 5.35
CA LEU A 273 -6.77 -0.17 6.47
C LEU A 273 -5.48 -0.83 5.96
N GLY A 274 -5.56 -1.59 4.86
CA GLY A 274 -4.40 -2.27 4.28
C GLY A 274 -3.42 -1.31 3.61
N GLN A 275 -3.89 -0.29 2.88
CA GLN A 275 -2.99 0.72 2.29
C GLN A 275 -2.28 1.53 3.38
N ALA A 276 -3.01 1.93 4.43
CA ALA A 276 -2.45 2.63 5.57
C ALA A 276 -1.42 1.76 6.32
N LEU A 277 -1.70 0.46 6.48
CA LEU A 277 -0.76 -0.49 7.09
C LEU A 277 0.52 -0.64 6.26
N ARG A 278 0.41 -0.83 4.95
CA ARG A 278 1.57 -0.92 4.04
C ARG A 278 2.42 0.34 4.05
N TYR A 279 1.78 1.50 4.06
CA TYR A 279 2.49 2.78 4.20
C TYR A 279 3.18 2.90 5.56
N ALA A 280 2.49 2.54 6.66
CA ALA A 280 3.07 2.57 8.00
C ALA A 280 4.24 1.58 8.15
N ALA A 281 4.14 0.39 7.58
CA ALA A 281 5.20 -0.61 7.55
C ALA A 281 6.49 -0.05 6.91
N LEU A 282 6.35 0.60 5.75
CA LEU A 282 7.46 1.28 5.08
C LEU A 282 8.07 2.39 5.95
N ARG A 283 7.23 3.16 6.66
CA ARG A 283 7.67 4.23 7.57
C ARG A 283 8.40 3.71 8.80
N LEU A 284 8.00 2.54 9.29
CA LEU A 284 8.59 1.88 10.46
C LEU A 284 9.79 1.00 10.11
N ASP A 285 10.11 0.86 8.81
CA ASP A 285 11.13 -0.05 8.29
C ASP A 285 10.91 -1.52 8.73
N ILE A 286 9.63 -1.94 8.77
CA ILE A 286 9.23 -3.31 9.11
C ILE A 286 8.78 -4.02 7.84
N PRO A 287 9.42 -5.14 7.44
CA PRO A 287 8.98 -5.96 6.33
C PRO A 287 7.54 -6.45 6.51
N LEU A 288 6.74 -6.46 5.45
CA LEU A 288 5.32 -6.90 5.54
C LEU A 288 5.18 -8.33 6.05
N GLU A 289 6.10 -9.22 5.68
CA GLU A 289 6.17 -10.61 6.15
C GLU A 289 6.47 -10.75 7.65
N HIS A 290 6.90 -9.68 8.31
CA HIS A 290 7.10 -9.60 9.75
C HIS A 290 5.93 -8.90 10.47
N ILE A 291 4.83 -8.69 9.79
CA ILE A 291 3.61 -8.12 10.37
C ILE A 291 2.56 -9.21 10.49
N LEU A 292 2.01 -9.38 11.69
CA LEU A 292 0.80 -10.16 11.91
C LEU A 292 -0.40 -9.22 11.89
N ALA A 293 -1.22 -9.31 10.84
CA ALA A 293 -2.46 -8.57 10.70
C ALA A 293 -3.64 -9.42 11.21
N ALA A 294 -4.54 -8.83 11.98
CA ALA A 294 -5.70 -9.54 12.52
C ALA A 294 -7.00 -8.78 12.30
N GLY A 295 -8.02 -9.47 11.86
CA GLY A 295 -9.34 -8.92 11.64
C GLY A 295 -10.44 -9.98 11.52
N GLY A 296 -11.68 -9.55 11.39
CA GLY A 296 -12.85 -10.42 11.31
C GLY A 296 -14.02 -9.81 10.54
N SER A 297 -13.83 -8.69 9.86
CA SER A 297 -14.86 -8.01 9.06
C SER A 297 -14.36 -7.68 7.64
N GLY A 298 -15.28 -7.40 6.71
CA GLY A 298 -14.94 -7.05 5.34
C GLY A 298 -14.03 -5.82 5.21
N ASN A 299 -14.08 -4.90 6.16
CA ASN A 299 -13.16 -3.75 6.21
C ASN A 299 -11.71 -4.14 6.44
N ASP A 300 -11.45 -5.33 7.00
CA ASP A 300 -10.12 -5.84 7.32
C ASP A 300 -9.52 -6.60 6.14
N GLU A 301 -10.32 -6.96 5.13
CA GLU A 301 -9.92 -7.80 4.00
C GLU A 301 -8.66 -7.29 3.32
N ASP A 302 -8.58 -5.99 3.01
CA ASP A 302 -7.41 -5.39 2.34
C ASP A 302 -6.14 -5.41 3.23
N MET A 303 -6.29 -5.38 4.54
CA MET A 303 -5.20 -5.53 5.49
C MET A 303 -4.71 -6.98 5.56
N ILE A 304 -5.64 -7.95 5.51
CA ILE A 304 -5.38 -9.39 5.58
C ILE A 304 -4.82 -9.93 4.25
N ARG A 305 -5.31 -9.45 3.09
CA ARG A 305 -4.86 -9.85 1.74
C ARG A 305 -3.43 -9.45 1.39
N GLY A 306 -2.79 -8.60 2.17
CA GLY A 306 -1.42 -8.14 1.90
C GLY A 306 -0.37 -9.26 1.99
N ASN A 307 0.89 -8.90 1.83
CA ASN A 307 2.02 -9.82 2.05
C ASN A 307 2.35 -9.99 3.55
N THR A 308 1.40 -9.70 4.42
CA THR A 308 1.50 -9.89 5.86
C THR A 308 1.19 -11.34 6.24
N LEU A 309 1.68 -11.80 7.40
CA LEU A 309 1.05 -12.90 8.10
C LEU A 309 -0.31 -12.41 8.59
N ALA A 310 -1.33 -13.23 8.51
CA ALA A 310 -2.66 -12.76 8.87
C ALA A 310 -3.48 -13.81 9.63
N VAL A 311 -4.37 -13.35 10.49
CA VAL A 311 -5.35 -14.20 11.18
C VAL A 311 -6.75 -13.65 11.00
N VAL A 312 -7.66 -14.56 10.66
CA VAL A 312 -9.10 -14.35 10.67
C VAL A 312 -9.69 -15.11 11.86
N THR A 313 -10.27 -14.39 12.81
CA THR A 313 -10.77 -14.98 14.06
C THR A 313 -12.11 -15.71 13.88
N ALA A 314 -12.44 -16.66 14.76
CA ALA A 314 -13.63 -17.50 14.64
C ALA A 314 -14.96 -16.73 14.68
N ASN A 315 -14.97 -15.54 15.25
CA ASN A 315 -16.17 -14.67 15.27
C ASN A 315 -16.31 -13.80 14.01
N ARG A 316 -15.64 -14.19 12.91
CA ARG A 316 -15.76 -13.57 11.59
C ARG A 316 -17.14 -13.73 10.98
N ARG A 317 -17.39 -12.93 9.93
CA ARG A 317 -18.49 -13.18 9.00
C ARG A 317 -17.94 -13.93 7.79
N ASP A 318 -18.34 -15.18 7.63
CA ASP A 318 -17.85 -16.07 6.57
C ASP A 318 -18.12 -15.53 5.16
N GLU A 319 -19.24 -14.85 4.95
CA GLU A 319 -19.62 -14.27 3.66
C GLU A 319 -18.66 -13.16 3.20
N GLU A 320 -18.10 -12.37 4.12
CA GLU A 320 -17.20 -11.25 3.80
C GLU A 320 -15.75 -11.69 3.56
N LEU A 321 -15.30 -12.77 4.20
CA LEU A 321 -13.90 -13.19 4.23
C LEU A 321 -13.63 -14.58 3.62
N SER A 322 -14.65 -15.25 3.06
CA SER A 322 -14.51 -16.59 2.48
C SER A 322 -13.49 -16.67 1.33
N SER A 323 -13.31 -15.59 0.59
CA SER A 323 -12.34 -15.53 -0.51
C SER A 323 -10.87 -15.56 -0.08
N LEU A 324 -10.59 -15.48 1.23
CA LEU A 324 -9.24 -15.51 1.79
C LEU A 324 -8.75 -16.91 2.16
N VAL A 325 -9.61 -17.93 2.12
CA VAL A 325 -9.29 -19.31 2.55
C VAL A 325 -8.12 -19.92 1.77
N ASP A 326 -7.95 -19.56 0.52
CA ASP A 326 -6.90 -20.11 -0.36
C ASP A 326 -5.54 -19.40 -0.23
N LEU A 327 -5.41 -18.43 0.67
CA LEU A 327 -4.16 -17.70 0.87
C LEU A 327 -3.29 -18.36 1.93
N ASP A 328 -2.13 -18.88 1.56
CA ASP A 328 -1.19 -19.60 2.47
C ASP A 328 -0.76 -18.79 3.70
N ARG A 329 -0.81 -17.45 3.62
CA ARG A 329 -0.42 -16.56 4.72
C ARG A 329 -1.57 -16.18 5.64
N VAL A 330 -2.77 -16.70 5.41
CA VAL A 330 -3.96 -16.41 6.21
C VAL A 330 -4.32 -17.63 7.04
N PHE A 331 -4.21 -17.49 8.34
CA PHE A 331 -4.62 -18.50 9.31
C PHE A 331 -6.06 -18.23 9.74
N PHE A 332 -6.93 -19.22 9.59
CA PHE A 332 -8.30 -19.18 10.10
C PHE A 332 -8.30 -19.83 11.48
N SER A 333 -8.38 -18.99 12.51
CA SER A 333 -8.41 -19.45 13.88
C SER A 333 -9.77 -20.05 14.25
N ASP A 334 -9.77 -21.13 15.05
CA ASP A 334 -10.94 -21.70 15.67
C ASP A 334 -11.36 -20.95 16.95
N GLN A 335 -10.53 -20.01 17.38
CA GLN A 335 -10.77 -19.20 18.58
C GLN A 335 -11.24 -17.79 18.21
N PRO A 336 -12.16 -17.19 19.00
CA PRO A 336 -12.64 -15.85 18.75
C PRO A 336 -11.69 -14.79 19.31
N ARG A 337 -11.71 -13.59 18.71
CA ARG A 337 -11.11 -12.36 19.26
C ARG A 337 -9.64 -12.54 19.71
N ALA A 338 -9.30 -12.07 20.93
CA ALA A 338 -7.95 -12.12 21.48
C ALA A 338 -7.39 -13.54 21.59
N ALA A 339 -8.25 -14.56 21.80
CA ALA A 339 -7.84 -15.95 21.80
C ALA A 339 -7.34 -16.39 20.42
N GLY A 340 -8.00 -15.95 19.34
CA GLY A 340 -7.55 -16.22 17.97
C GLY A 340 -6.22 -15.54 17.63
N LEU A 341 -5.96 -14.34 18.18
CA LEU A 341 -4.66 -13.68 18.02
C LEU A 341 -3.55 -14.46 18.74
N LEU A 342 -3.81 -14.98 19.93
CA LEU A 342 -2.84 -15.81 20.66
C LEU A 342 -2.54 -17.10 19.90
N GLU A 343 -3.56 -17.76 19.37
CA GLU A 343 -3.40 -18.96 18.53
C GLU A 343 -2.55 -18.67 17.28
N ALA A 344 -2.77 -17.53 16.61
CA ALA A 344 -1.97 -17.12 15.45
C ALA A 344 -0.52 -16.80 15.80
N ILE A 345 -0.28 -16.19 16.95
CA ILE A 345 1.09 -15.94 17.46
C ILE A 345 1.84 -17.25 17.59
N ASP A 346 1.21 -18.28 18.14
CA ASP A 346 1.79 -19.61 18.30
C ASP A 346 1.92 -20.32 16.95
N HIS A 347 0.89 -20.25 16.09
CA HIS A 347 0.88 -20.85 14.76
C HIS A 347 2.05 -20.40 13.89
N TYR A 348 2.36 -19.10 13.89
CA TYR A 348 3.46 -18.53 13.10
C TYR A 348 4.81 -18.52 13.84
N ASP A 349 4.87 -19.03 15.07
CA ASP A 349 6.03 -18.84 15.96
C ASP A 349 6.54 -17.39 15.89
N PHE A 350 5.60 -16.46 16.05
CA PHE A 350 5.73 -15.06 15.63
C PHE A 350 6.92 -14.35 16.29
N PHE A 351 7.26 -14.69 17.52
CA PHE A 351 8.35 -14.03 18.24
C PHE A 351 9.74 -14.59 17.92
N ASN A 352 9.81 -15.76 17.25
CA ASN A 352 11.07 -16.41 16.88
C ASN A 352 11.21 -16.53 15.36
N SER A 353 10.66 -17.56 14.73
CA SER A 353 10.83 -17.81 13.30
C SER A 353 10.01 -16.87 12.40
N CYS A 354 8.85 -16.44 12.88
CA CYS A 354 7.94 -15.51 12.18
C CYS A 354 7.67 -15.96 10.74
N LYS A 355 7.21 -17.19 10.55
CA LYS A 355 7.02 -17.80 9.22
C LYS A 355 5.72 -18.60 9.14
N VAL A 356 5.21 -18.73 7.92
CA VAL A 356 4.18 -19.72 7.61
C VAL A 356 4.75 -21.12 7.92
N PRO A 357 4.05 -21.95 8.70
CA PRO A 357 4.48 -23.32 8.95
C PRO A 357 4.63 -24.08 7.63
N ASN A 358 5.69 -24.88 7.52
CA ASN A 358 5.81 -25.80 6.38
C ASN A 358 4.67 -26.83 6.44
N LYS A 359 3.93 -26.96 5.33
CA LYS A 359 2.89 -27.98 5.17
C LYS A 359 3.46 -29.37 5.25
#